data_1ad50a4a263aa899d1e82619b79b7b04
#
_entry.id   1ad50a4a263aa899d1e82619b79b7b04
#
_cell.length_a   1.000
_cell.length_b   1.000
_cell.length_c   1.000
_cell.angle_alpha   90.00
_cell.angle_beta   90.00
_cell.angle_gamma   90.00
#
_symmetry.space_group_name_H-M   'P 1'
#
loop_
_entity.id
_entity.type
_entity.pdbx_description
1 polymer ?
#
loop_
_entity_poly.entity_id
_entity_poly.type
_entity_poly.pdbx_seq_one_letter_code
_entity_poly.pdbx_strand_id
1 'polypeptide(L)'
;EAFYNFDTIKSFGLAPYYSKKMRWWQGLFKDISLKYNLFTIKTNIVMSILGSAVEFTAFGYCLFRLWTHDITYGTMTLFLQQRSNLSGAFGNVISIIPSFLNSSVSAHRIRELVELPKEVHIPESAALDPLAKDGFRVQMHGVEFSYIEGNKVITRSEFQAAPGEIVALVGPSGEGKTTMIRLILGLIRPQEGETVIIASNGKTVPMNAETRHLFAYVPQGNMVLSGTVRENITMNNRAVTDEQIERAARAAEIYDYIT
;
A
#
# COMPACT_ATOMS: atom_id res chain seq x y z
N GLU A 1 5.20 -13.34 8.01
CA GLU A 1 6.62 -13.56 8.38
C GLU A 1 7.01 -15.04 8.28
N ALA A 2 6.28 -16.00 8.92
CA ALA A 2 6.64 -17.43 8.90
C ALA A 2 6.71 -18.03 7.50
N PHE A 3 5.84 -17.60 6.57
CA PHE A 3 5.86 -18.08 5.19
C PHE A 3 7.00 -17.47 4.36
N TYR A 4 7.41 -16.24 4.64
CA TYR A 4 8.55 -15.59 3.96
C TYR A 4 9.90 -16.16 4.40
N ASN A 5 9.98 -16.72 5.62
CA ASN A 5 11.20 -17.26 6.18
C ASN A 5 11.14 -18.79 6.35
N PHE A 6 10.43 -19.48 5.43
CA PHE A 6 10.19 -20.92 5.52
C PHE A 6 11.48 -21.73 5.55
N ASP A 7 12.45 -21.41 4.71
CA ASP A 7 13.74 -22.09 4.66
C ASP A 7 14.50 -21.95 5.99
N THR A 8 14.48 -20.76 6.59
CA THR A 8 15.06 -20.54 7.92
C THR A 8 14.36 -21.38 8.99
N ILE A 9 13.04 -21.40 8.99
CA ILE A 9 12.25 -22.21 9.94
C ILE A 9 12.58 -23.69 9.80
N LYS A 10 12.72 -24.17 8.57
CA LYS A 10 13.03 -25.57 8.28
C LYS A 10 14.47 -25.91 8.62
N SER A 11 15.45 -25.08 8.25
CA SER A 11 16.88 -25.32 8.50
C SER A 11 17.23 -25.33 9.99
N PHE A 12 16.56 -24.51 10.80
CA PHE A 12 16.73 -24.48 12.25
C PHE A 12 15.79 -25.42 13.02
N GLY A 13 14.99 -26.26 12.33
CA GLY A 13 14.07 -27.19 12.97
C GLY A 13 12.96 -26.52 13.80
N LEU A 14 12.62 -25.26 13.51
CA LEU A 14 11.67 -24.46 14.29
C LEU A 14 10.20 -24.73 13.97
N ALA A 15 9.91 -25.64 13.05
CA ALA A 15 8.54 -25.97 12.64
C ALA A 15 7.61 -26.36 13.82
N PRO A 16 8.04 -27.17 14.82
CA PRO A 16 7.19 -27.47 15.98
C PRO A 16 6.87 -26.23 16.83
N TYR A 17 7.84 -25.33 17.01
CA TYR A 17 7.65 -24.07 17.75
C TYR A 17 6.62 -23.17 17.07
N TYR A 18 6.77 -22.92 15.77
CA TYR A 18 5.84 -22.07 15.02
C TYR A 18 4.45 -22.70 14.91
N SER A 19 4.36 -24.02 14.78
CA SER A 19 3.10 -24.74 14.80
C SER A 19 2.38 -24.61 16.15
N LYS A 20 3.11 -24.69 17.27
CA LYS A 20 2.56 -24.46 18.62
C LYS A 20 2.09 -23.01 18.80
N LYS A 21 2.89 -22.05 18.36
CA LYS A 21 2.55 -20.61 18.40
C LYS A 21 1.30 -20.30 17.57
N MET A 22 1.19 -20.88 16.38
CA MET A 22 0.03 -20.71 15.51
C MET A 22 -1.23 -21.32 16.11
N ARG A 23 -1.15 -22.53 16.69
CA ARG A 23 -2.27 -23.15 17.41
C ARG A 23 -2.74 -22.32 18.59
N TRP A 24 -1.82 -21.69 19.32
CA TRP A 24 -2.17 -20.79 20.42
C TRP A 24 -2.94 -19.55 19.91
N TRP A 25 -2.48 -18.93 18.84
CA TRP A 25 -3.19 -17.80 18.21
C TRP A 25 -4.57 -18.21 17.68
N GLN A 26 -4.68 -19.39 17.05
CA GLN A 26 -5.95 -19.92 16.59
C GLN A 26 -6.90 -20.21 17.75
N GLY A 27 -6.39 -20.72 18.88
CA GLY A 27 -7.16 -20.91 20.11
C GLY A 27 -7.74 -19.59 20.63
N LEU A 28 -6.90 -18.56 20.76
CA LEU A 28 -7.33 -17.24 21.20
C LEU A 28 -8.39 -16.64 20.26
N PHE A 29 -8.16 -16.72 18.96
CA PHE A 29 -9.10 -16.24 17.95
C PHE A 29 -10.45 -17.00 18.03
N LYS A 30 -10.40 -18.31 18.18
CA LYS A 30 -11.57 -19.15 18.36
C LYS A 30 -12.39 -18.73 19.59
N ASP A 31 -11.73 -18.52 20.74
CA ASP A 31 -12.40 -18.16 21.98
C ASP A 31 -13.09 -16.78 21.89
N ILE A 32 -12.41 -15.81 21.26
CA ILE A 32 -12.98 -14.49 21.00
C ILE A 32 -14.18 -14.60 20.05
N SER A 33 -14.01 -15.36 18.95
CA SER A 33 -15.08 -15.56 17.96
C SER A 33 -16.29 -16.29 18.56
N LEU A 34 -16.07 -17.29 19.41
CA LEU A 34 -17.16 -17.98 20.11
C LEU A 34 -17.93 -17.05 21.04
N LYS A 35 -17.23 -16.23 21.82
CA LYS A 35 -17.87 -15.23 22.72
C LYS A 35 -18.71 -14.24 21.91
N TYR A 36 -18.17 -13.73 20.81
CA TYR A 36 -18.89 -12.81 19.93
C TYR A 36 -20.12 -13.48 19.30
N ASN A 37 -19.98 -14.70 18.78
CA ASN A 37 -21.08 -15.43 18.17
C ASN A 37 -22.18 -15.76 19.20
N LEU A 38 -21.82 -16.18 20.40
CA LEU A 38 -22.78 -16.43 21.47
C LEU A 38 -23.53 -15.16 21.88
N PHE A 39 -22.84 -14.02 21.95
CA PHE A 39 -23.48 -12.74 22.19
C PHE A 39 -24.48 -12.40 21.09
N THR A 40 -24.07 -12.53 19.83
CA THR A 40 -24.93 -12.26 18.68
C THR A 40 -26.15 -13.17 18.63
N ILE A 41 -25.97 -14.48 18.91
CA ILE A 41 -27.08 -15.44 18.96
C ILE A 41 -28.09 -15.05 20.08
N LYS A 42 -27.59 -14.75 21.29
CA LYS A 42 -28.44 -14.33 22.40
C LYS A 42 -29.24 -13.06 22.05
N THR A 43 -28.58 -12.08 21.49
CA THR A 43 -29.19 -10.83 21.06
C THR A 43 -30.27 -11.08 20.00
N ASN A 44 -29.96 -11.92 19.00
CA ASN A 44 -30.92 -12.26 17.94
C ASN A 44 -32.14 -13.02 18.50
N ILE A 45 -31.96 -13.93 19.45
CA ILE A 45 -33.08 -14.65 20.12
C ILE A 45 -33.98 -13.65 20.87
N VAL A 46 -33.39 -12.76 21.65
CA VAL A 46 -34.17 -11.75 22.40
C VAL A 46 -34.95 -10.86 21.43
N MET A 47 -34.28 -10.36 20.38
CA MET A 47 -34.96 -9.52 19.38
C MET A 47 -36.03 -10.26 18.59
N SER A 48 -35.83 -11.54 18.30
CA SER A 48 -36.83 -12.38 17.63
C SER A 48 -38.05 -12.59 18.51
N ILE A 49 -37.86 -12.86 19.82
CA ILE A 49 -38.99 -13.00 20.79
C ILE A 49 -39.79 -11.70 20.92
N LEU A 50 -39.09 -10.57 21.04
CA LEU A 50 -39.71 -9.25 21.08
C LEU A 50 -40.50 -8.94 19.79
N GLY A 51 -39.88 -9.21 18.66
CA GLY A 51 -40.49 -9.05 17.34
C GLY A 51 -41.75 -9.91 17.20
N SER A 52 -41.71 -11.18 17.60
CA SER A 52 -42.86 -12.08 17.57
C SER A 52 -43.96 -11.63 18.51
N ALA A 53 -43.60 -11.15 19.73
CA ALA A 53 -44.61 -10.63 20.67
C ALA A 53 -45.37 -9.43 20.09
N VAL A 54 -44.67 -8.48 19.49
CA VAL A 54 -45.31 -7.34 18.78
C VAL A 54 -46.18 -7.83 17.63
N GLU A 55 -45.72 -8.86 16.88
CA GLU A 55 -46.47 -9.44 15.78
C GLU A 55 -47.80 -10.07 16.23
N PHE A 56 -47.74 -10.93 17.23
CA PHE A 56 -48.94 -11.57 17.75
C PHE A 56 -49.91 -10.55 18.36
N THR A 57 -49.41 -9.53 19.05
CA THR A 57 -50.23 -8.46 19.61
C THR A 57 -50.95 -7.67 18.49
N ALA A 58 -50.23 -7.27 17.45
CA ALA A 58 -50.78 -6.54 16.32
C ALA A 58 -51.82 -7.38 15.57
N PHE A 59 -51.51 -8.68 15.35
CA PHE A 59 -52.45 -9.61 14.71
C PHE A 59 -53.69 -9.81 15.51
N GLY A 60 -53.57 -10.08 16.84
CA GLY A 60 -54.71 -10.25 17.76
C GLY A 60 -55.57 -9.01 17.82
N TYR A 61 -54.97 -7.81 17.85
CA TYR A 61 -55.74 -6.56 17.80
C TYR A 61 -56.51 -6.41 16.48
N CYS A 62 -55.90 -6.74 15.35
CA CYS A 62 -56.58 -6.70 14.05
C CYS A 62 -57.73 -7.69 13.99
N LEU A 63 -57.58 -8.91 14.53
CA LEU A 63 -58.67 -9.89 14.62
C LEU A 63 -59.85 -9.40 15.50
N PHE A 64 -59.55 -8.79 16.64
CA PHE A 64 -60.54 -8.21 17.50
C PHE A 64 -61.37 -7.12 16.79
N ARG A 65 -60.68 -6.19 16.08
CA ARG A 65 -61.36 -5.12 15.29
C ARG A 65 -62.12 -5.67 14.07
N LEU A 66 -61.66 -6.77 13.50
CA LEU A 66 -62.41 -7.45 12.46
C LEU A 66 -63.69 -8.08 12.99
N TRP A 67 -63.64 -8.71 14.19
CA TRP A 67 -64.84 -9.31 14.85
C TRP A 67 -65.86 -8.26 15.27
N THR A 68 -65.39 -7.09 15.74
CA THR A 68 -66.28 -5.96 16.06
C THR A 68 -66.86 -5.26 14.81
N HIS A 69 -66.51 -5.72 13.60
CA HIS A 69 -66.92 -5.13 12.32
C HIS A 69 -66.41 -3.70 12.10
N ASP A 70 -65.38 -3.27 12.82
CA ASP A 70 -64.81 -1.93 12.69
C ASP A 70 -63.87 -1.83 11.50
N ILE A 71 -63.32 -2.96 11.02
CA ILE A 71 -62.45 -3.05 9.83
C ILE A 71 -62.89 -4.20 8.93
N THR A 72 -62.56 -4.10 7.67
CA THR A 72 -62.74 -5.18 6.68
C THR A 72 -61.56 -6.12 6.64
N TYR A 73 -61.73 -7.33 6.11
CA TYR A 73 -60.65 -8.28 5.88
C TYR A 73 -59.55 -7.68 5.00
N GLY A 74 -59.94 -6.90 3.97
CA GLY A 74 -58.97 -6.21 3.08
C GLY A 74 -58.12 -5.18 3.86
N THR A 75 -58.74 -4.43 4.79
CA THR A 75 -58.01 -3.47 5.61
C THR A 75 -57.01 -4.18 6.53
N MET A 76 -57.41 -5.31 7.12
CA MET A 76 -56.54 -6.13 7.97
C MET A 76 -55.30 -6.65 7.20
N THR A 77 -55.54 -7.25 6.04
CA THR A 77 -54.43 -7.78 5.20
C THR A 77 -53.48 -6.68 4.78
N LEU A 78 -54.00 -5.53 4.36
CA LEU A 78 -53.22 -4.37 3.96
C LEU A 78 -52.37 -3.84 5.11
N PHE A 79 -52.94 -3.74 6.31
CA PHE A 79 -52.22 -3.32 7.52
C PHE A 79 -51.06 -4.26 7.86
N LEU A 80 -51.29 -5.58 7.85
CA LEU A 80 -50.25 -6.57 8.12
C LEU A 80 -49.13 -6.55 7.08
N GLN A 81 -49.46 -6.35 5.80
CA GLN A 81 -48.48 -6.22 4.73
C GLN A 81 -47.67 -4.95 4.89
N GLN A 82 -48.31 -3.80 5.13
CA GLN A 82 -47.58 -2.54 5.32
C GLN A 82 -46.68 -2.57 6.57
N ARG A 83 -47.12 -3.22 7.64
CA ARG A 83 -46.27 -3.45 8.81
C ARG A 83 -45.03 -4.27 8.46
N SER A 84 -45.21 -5.35 7.71
CA SER A 84 -44.07 -6.18 7.27
C SER A 84 -43.06 -5.37 6.40
N ASN A 85 -43.57 -4.59 5.45
CA ASN A 85 -42.77 -3.71 4.63
C ASN A 85 -41.99 -2.67 5.47
N LEU A 86 -42.65 -2.08 6.44
CA LEU A 86 -42.07 -1.10 7.36
C LEU A 86 -40.96 -1.74 8.20
N SER A 87 -41.24 -2.93 8.79
CA SER A 87 -40.24 -3.68 9.57
C SER A 87 -39.01 -4.03 8.74
N GLY A 88 -39.20 -4.47 7.49
CA GLY A 88 -38.11 -4.73 6.56
C GLY A 88 -37.29 -3.47 6.22
N ALA A 89 -37.98 -2.34 5.99
CA ALA A 89 -37.32 -1.07 5.72
C ALA A 89 -36.46 -0.61 6.91
N PHE A 90 -36.97 -0.72 8.13
CA PHE A 90 -36.19 -0.43 9.36
C PHE A 90 -34.99 -1.37 9.51
N GLY A 91 -35.18 -2.68 9.26
CA GLY A 91 -34.08 -3.66 9.28
C GLY A 91 -32.96 -3.30 8.31
N ASN A 92 -33.32 -2.88 7.11
CA ASN A 92 -32.35 -2.42 6.12
C ASN A 92 -31.58 -1.18 6.58
N VAL A 93 -32.28 -0.17 7.14
CA VAL A 93 -31.62 1.03 7.67
C VAL A 93 -30.65 0.69 8.79
N ILE A 94 -31.05 -0.17 9.73
CA ILE A 94 -30.19 -0.61 10.84
C ILE A 94 -28.95 -1.36 10.31
N SER A 95 -29.10 -2.20 9.29
CA SER A 95 -27.99 -2.96 8.71
C SER A 95 -26.96 -2.09 7.95
N ILE A 96 -27.36 -0.88 7.53
CA ILE A 96 -26.44 0.08 6.90
C ILE A 96 -25.39 0.58 7.89
N ILE A 97 -25.71 0.71 9.18
CA ILE A 97 -24.80 1.28 10.17
C ILE A 97 -23.47 0.50 10.27
N PRO A 98 -23.44 -0.83 10.49
CA PRO A 98 -22.19 -1.58 10.50
C PRO A 98 -21.42 -1.52 9.15
N SER A 99 -22.16 -1.58 8.05
CA SER A 99 -21.58 -1.48 6.71
C SER A 99 -20.92 -0.13 6.45
N PHE A 100 -21.57 0.95 6.90
CA PHE A 100 -21.03 2.30 6.81
C PHE A 100 -19.76 2.45 7.65
N LEU A 101 -19.75 1.94 8.88
CA LEU A 101 -18.57 1.97 9.74
C LEU A 101 -17.38 1.22 9.12
N ASN A 102 -17.60 0.02 8.59
CA ASN A 102 -16.56 -0.75 7.92
C ASN A 102 -16.04 -0.04 6.66
N SER A 103 -16.95 0.54 5.87
CA SER A 103 -16.57 1.33 4.69
C SER A 103 -15.80 2.59 5.07
N SER A 104 -16.16 3.26 6.16
CA SER A 104 -15.47 4.44 6.68
C SER A 104 -14.03 4.11 7.09
N VAL A 105 -13.80 2.99 7.78
CA VAL A 105 -12.44 2.54 8.14
C VAL A 105 -11.61 2.24 6.89
N SER A 106 -12.21 1.59 5.90
CA SER A 106 -11.52 1.30 4.63
C SER A 106 -11.20 2.58 3.84
N ALA A 107 -12.15 3.52 3.80
CA ALA A 107 -11.95 4.82 3.17
C ALA A 107 -10.84 5.64 3.88
N HIS A 108 -10.79 5.59 5.22
CA HIS A 108 -9.73 6.26 5.97
C HIS A 108 -8.34 5.71 5.61
N ARG A 109 -8.19 4.39 5.52
CA ARG A 109 -6.92 3.75 5.10
C ARG A 109 -6.51 4.15 3.68
N ILE A 110 -7.47 4.22 2.76
CA ILE A 110 -7.20 4.68 1.38
C ILE A 110 -6.79 6.15 1.40
N ARG A 111 -7.49 6.96 2.20
CA ARG A 111 -7.18 8.39 2.34
C ARG A 111 -5.77 8.61 2.88
N GLU A 112 -5.35 7.89 3.92
CA GLU A 112 -3.98 7.94 4.44
C GLU A 112 -2.93 7.68 3.35
N LEU A 113 -3.20 6.73 2.44
CA LEU A 113 -2.29 6.44 1.31
C LEU A 113 -2.32 7.55 0.24
N VAL A 114 -3.50 8.12 -0.05
CA VAL A 114 -3.65 9.17 -1.06
C VAL A 114 -3.09 10.51 -0.59
N GLU A 115 -3.13 10.77 0.72
CA GLU A 115 -2.61 11.97 1.36
C GLU A 115 -1.08 11.91 1.60
N LEU A 116 -0.42 10.78 1.30
CA LEU A 116 1.05 10.74 1.32
C LEU A 116 1.61 11.85 0.44
N PRO A 117 2.70 12.51 0.88
CA PRO A 117 3.35 13.56 0.11
C PRO A 117 3.68 13.08 -1.31
N LYS A 118 3.09 13.72 -2.31
CA LYS A 118 3.40 13.42 -3.70
C LYS A 118 4.72 14.05 -4.08
N GLU A 119 5.45 13.40 -4.98
CA GLU A 119 6.62 14.03 -5.58
C GLU A 119 6.20 15.28 -6.35
N VAL A 120 6.94 16.36 -6.12
CA VAL A 120 6.70 17.63 -6.83
C VAL A 120 7.33 17.52 -8.21
N HIS A 121 6.52 17.61 -9.25
CA HIS A 121 7.01 17.83 -10.61
C HIS A 121 7.54 19.25 -10.75
N ILE A 122 8.80 19.38 -11.16
CA ILE A 122 9.43 20.67 -11.44
C ILE A 122 9.58 20.76 -12.96
N PRO A 123 8.76 21.54 -13.67
CA PRO A 123 8.72 21.57 -15.14
C PRO A 123 10.05 21.97 -15.82
N GLU A 124 10.95 22.59 -15.07
CA GLU A 124 12.24 23.03 -15.61
C GLU A 124 13.24 21.92 -15.92
N SER A 125 13.02 20.71 -15.40
CA SER A 125 13.92 19.57 -15.64
C SER A 125 13.81 19.00 -17.05
N ALA A 126 12.69 19.13 -17.74
CA ALA A 126 12.51 18.72 -19.14
C ALA A 126 13.50 19.39 -20.11
N ALA A 127 14.11 20.52 -19.71
CA ALA A 127 15.15 21.19 -20.49
C ALA A 127 16.58 20.62 -20.27
N LEU A 128 16.70 19.53 -19.51
CA LEU A 128 18.02 18.95 -19.20
C LEU A 128 18.51 17.90 -20.22
N ASP A 129 17.62 17.31 -21.02
CA ASP A 129 18.01 16.31 -22.02
C ASP A 129 19.08 16.78 -23.02
N PRO A 130 19.03 18.04 -23.55
CA PRO A 130 20.11 18.56 -24.39
C PRO A 130 21.43 18.77 -23.64
N LEU A 131 21.34 19.06 -22.33
CA LEU A 131 22.50 19.36 -21.48
C LEU A 131 23.19 18.08 -20.98
N ALA A 132 22.45 16.95 -20.94
CA ALA A 132 22.98 15.65 -20.56
C ALA A 132 24.01 15.10 -21.58
N LYS A 133 24.00 15.55 -22.85
CA LYS A 133 24.92 15.11 -23.89
C LYS A 133 26.40 15.47 -23.61
N ASP A 134 26.59 16.60 -22.91
CA ASP A 134 27.94 17.10 -22.58
C ASP A 134 28.38 16.61 -21.17
N GLY A 135 27.56 15.81 -20.52
CA GLY A 135 27.76 15.38 -19.15
C GLY A 135 27.38 16.44 -18.14
N PHE A 136 27.20 16.01 -16.89
CA PHE A 136 26.83 16.90 -15.76
C PHE A 136 27.58 16.49 -14.51
N ARG A 137 27.77 17.44 -13.61
CA ARG A 137 28.30 17.22 -12.27
C ARG A 137 27.16 16.94 -11.32
N VAL A 138 27.33 15.96 -10.41
CA VAL A 138 26.45 15.73 -9.30
C VAL A 138 27.09 16.28 -8.03
N GLN A 139 26.36 17.03 -7.25
CA GLN A 139 26.84 17.62 -6.02
C GLN A 139 25.84 17.48 -4.89
N MET A 140 26.33 17.11 -3.71
CA MET A 140 25.61 17.23 -2.42
C MET A 140 26.32 18.25 -1.57
N HIS A 141 25.56 19.12 -0.93
CA HIS A 141 26.12 20.16 -0.05
C HIS A 141 25.38 20.21 1.28
N GLY A 142 26.12 20.00 2.37
CA GLY A 142 25.62 20.10 3.74
C GLY A 142 24.46 19.16 4.04
N VAL A 143 24.40 18.01 3.39
CA VAL A 143 23.22 17.13 3.45
C VAL A 143 23.13 16.42 4.79
N GLU A 144 21.96 16.55 5.44
CA GLU A 144 21.54 15.77 6.60
C GLU A 144 20.31 14.92 6.29
N PHE A 145 20.33 13.68 6.79
CA PHE A 145 19.19 12.78 6.61
C PHE A 145 19.02 11.77 7.75
N SER A 146 17.76 11.55 8.14
CA SER A 146 17.30 10.55 9.10
C SER A 146 16.08 9.83 8.59
N TYR A 147 16.02 8.50 8.69
CA TYR A 147 14.78 7.74 8.45
C TYR A 147 13.78 7.86 9.60
N ILE A 148 14.29 8.01 10.81
CA ILE A 148 13.51 8.17 12.04
C ILE A 148 14.05 9.41 12.74
N GLU A 149 13.15 10.27 13.19
CA GLU A 149 13.52 11.48 13.91
C GLU A 149 14.46 11.19 15.07
N GLY A 150 15.56 11.96 15.16
CA GLY A 150 16.59 11.78 16.18
C GLY A 150 17.70 10.75 15.85
N ASN A 151 17.56 9.93 14.80
CA ASN A 151 18.60 8.98 14.40
C ASN A 151 19.24 9.38 13.06
N LYS A 152 20.24 10.25 13.11
CA LYS A 152 20.93 10.75 11.92
C LYS A 152 21.74 9.65 11.24
N VAL A 153 21.45 9.40 9.97
CA VAL A 153 22.17 8.45 9.10
C VAL A 153 23.23 9.17 8.27
N ILE A 154 22.92 10.39 7.83
CA ILE A 154 23.83 11.27 7.10
C ILE A 154 23.91 12.59 7.87
N THR A 155 25.13 13.07 8.14
CA THR A 155 25.36 14.31 8.90
C THR A 155 26.30 15.21 8.13
N ARG A 156 25.80 16.37 7.70
CA ARG A 156 26.53 17.43 6.98
C ARG A 156 27.50 16.91 5.93
N SER A 157 27.02 15.94 5.13
CA SER A 157 27.84 15.26 4.15
C SER A 157 27.96 16.09 2.87
N GLU A 158 29.18 16.06 2.34
CA GLU A 158 29.54 16.63 1.04
C GLU A 158 29.83 15.51 0.07
N PHE A 159 29.44 15.69 -1.20
CA PHE A 159 29.75 14.77 -2.27
C PHE A 159 29.85 15.54 -3.59
N GLN A 160 30.79 15.12 -4.43
CA GLN A 160 30.90 15.65 -5.77
C GLN A 160 31.37 14.55 -6.72
N ALA A 161 30.78 14.49 -7.90
CA ALA A 161 31.22 13.68 -9.01
C ALA A 161 31.19 14.49 -10.31
N ALA A 162 32.32 14.60 -10.99
CA ALA A 162 32.45 15.31 -12.25
C ALA A 162 32.11 14.38 -13.43
N PRO A 163 31.82 14.91 -14.64
CA PRO A 163 31.65 14.11 -15.86
C PRO A 163 32.84 13.23 -16.11
N GLY A 164 32.61 11.94 -16.37
CA GLY A 164 33.68 10.95 -16.66
C GLY A 164 34.44 10.47 -15.42
N GLU A 165 34.15 10.94 -14.25
CA GLU A 165 34.79 10.52 -13.01
C GLU A 165 34.18 9.22 -12.46
N ILE A 166 35.03 8.34 -11.95
CA ILE A 166 34.64 7.14 -11.20
C ILE A 166 34.84 7.42 -9.71
N VAL A 167 33.73 7.42 -8.94
CA VAL A 167 33.73 7.67 -7.51
C VAL A 167 33.36 6.38 -6.76
N ALA A 168 34.18 5.99 -5.79
CA ALA A 168 33.92 4.84 -4.94
C ALA A 168 33.51 5.29 -3.53
N LEU A 169 32.35 4.84 -3.06
CA LEU A 169 31.90 5.03 -1.68
C LEU A 169 32.38 3.86 -0.82
N VAL A 170 33.36 4.11 0.03
CA VAL A 170 33.98 3.09 0.87
C VAL A 170 33.62 3.34 2.35
N GLY A 171 33.40 2.27 3.09
CA GLY A 171 33.10 2.32 4.53
C GLY A 171 32.41 1.06 5.02
N PRO A 172 32.29 0.83 6.33
CA PRO A 172 31.59 -0.30 6.93
C PRO A 172 30.11 -0.39 6.53
N SER A 173 29.52 -1.58 6.69
CA SER A 173 28.07 -1.76 6.45
C SER A 173 27.25 -0.93 7.44
N GLY A 174 26.20 -0.28 6.97
CA GLY A 174 25.30 0.52 7.82
C GLY A 174 25.65 2.00 7.93
N GLU A 175 26.78 2.47 7.41
CA GLU A 175 27.21 3.89 7.47
C GLU A 175 26.55 4.81 6.43
N GLY A 176 25.44 4.42 5.87
CA GLY A 176 24.64 5.32 5.01
C GLY A 176 25.02 5.35 3.53
N LYS A 177 25.94 4.48 3.02
CA LYS A 177 26.31 4.45 1.58
C LYS A 177 25.11 4.32 0.65
N THR A 178 24.21 3.38 0.93
CA THR A 178 22.98 3.21 0.16
C THR A 178 22.04 4.41 0.32
N THR A 179 22.01 5.04 1.48
CA THR A 179 21.23 6.25 1.75
C THR A 179 21.78 7.42 0.93
N MET A 180 23.10 7.56 0.84
CA MET A 180 23.74 8.57 -0.01
C MET A 180 23.38 8.38 -1.49
N ILE A 181 23.43 7.15 -2.01
CA ILE A 181 23.00 6.86 -3.38
C ILE A 181 21.52 7.22 -3.57
N ARG A 182 20.65 6.91 -2.61
CA ARG A 182 19.23 7.26 -2.68
C ARG A 182 19.01 8.78 -2.68
N LEU A 183 19.79 9.53 -1.94
CA LEU A 183 19.78 11.00 -1.95
C LEU A 183 20.28 11.54 -3.29
N ILE A 184 21.37 11.01 -3.84
CA ILE A 184 21.90 11.36 -5.16
C ILE A 184 20.88 11.10 -6.28
N LEU A 185 20.08 10.03 -6.18
CA LEU A 185 19.03 9.71 -7.13
C LEU A 185 17.72 10.46 -6.88
N GLY A 186 17.63 11.28 -5.84
CA GLY A 186 16.40 11.94 -5.43
C GLY A 186 15.27 10.98 -5.06
N LEU A 187 15.58 9.74 -4.68
CA LEU A 187 14.60 8.76 -4.17
C LEU A 187 14.10 9.11 -2.77
N ILE A 188 14.92 9.82 -2.02
CA ILE A 188 14.62 10.41 -0.71
C ILE A 188 15.13 11.86 -0.71
N ARG A 189 14.49 12.71 0.09
CA ARG A 189 14.86 14.12 0.19
C ARG A 189 15.67 14.36 1.46
N PRO A 190 16.73 15.18 1.40
CA PRO A 190 17.45 15.58 2.59
C PRO A 190 16.56 16.44 3.49
N GLN A 191 16.81 16.41 4.79
CA GLN A 191 16.16 17.28 5.78
C GLN A 191 16.83 18.64 5.84
N GLU A 192 18.15 18.66 5.67
CA GLU A 192 18.97 19.88 5.52
C GLU A 192 19.94 19.69 4.37
N GLY A 193 20.41 20.80 3.80
CA GLY A 193 21.28 20.78 2.63
C GLY A 193 20.54 20.48 1.33
N GLU A 194 21.28 20.24 0.27
CA GLU A 194 20.73 20.00 -1.05
C GLU A 194 21.54 18.99 -1.87
N THR A 195 20.85 18.32 -2.79
CA THR A 195 21.49 17.49 -3.82
C THR A 195 21.09 18.03 -5.18
N VAL A 196 22.06 18.34 -6.01
CA VAL A 196 21.85 19.03 -7.28
C VAL A 196 22.63 18.41 -8.42
N ILE A 197 22.15 18.62 -9.63
CA ILE A 197 22.87 18.45 -10.88
C ILE A 197 23.33 19.82 -11.36
N ILE A 198 24.60 19.90 -11.76
CA ILE A 198 25.15 21.11 -12.39
C ILE A 198 25.52 20.74 -13.83
N ALA A 199 24.81 21.31 -14.77
CA ALA A 199 25.04 21.11 -16.19
C ALA A 199 26.31 21.86 -16.67
N SER A 200 26.83 21.50 -17.85
CA SER A 200 28.03 22.09 -18.46
C SER A 200 27.96 23.61 -18.64
N ASN A 201 26.73 24.15 -18.83
CA ASN A 201 26.49 25.58 -18.92
C ASN A 201 26.36 26.29 -17.55
N GLY A 202 26.60 25.61 -16.44
CA GLY A 202 26.48 26.14 -15.09
C GLY A 202 25.05 26.16 -14.52
N LYS A 203 24.04 25.69 -15.26
CA LYS A 203 22.66 25.60 -14.74
C LYS A 203 22.61 24.54 -13.66
N THR A 204 22.07 24.89 -12.49
CA THR A 204 21.88 24.01 -11.34
C THR A 204 20.42 23.60 -11.25
N VAL A 205 20.17 22.30 -11.06
CA VAL A 205 18.83 21.75 -10.92
C VAL A 205 18.80 20.79 -9.73
N PRO A 206 17.83 20.95 -8.80
CA PRO A 206 17.70 20.05 -7.67
C PRO A 206 17.31 18.64 -8.11
N MET A 207 17.84 17.63 -7.40
CA MET A 207 17.46 16.24 -7.61
C MET A 207 15.97 16.01 -7.31
N ASN A 208 15.28 15.40 -8.26
CA ASN A 208 13.84 15.10 -8.18
C ASN A 208 13.43 13.92 -9.06
N ALA A 209 12.13 13.63 -9.17
CA ALA A 209 11.61 12.55 -10.02
C ALA A 209 12.01 12.70 -11.50
N GLU A 210 12.08 13.92 -12.01
CA GLU A 210 12.32 14.19 -13.41
C GLU A 210 13.82 14.10 -13.78
N THR A 211 14.73 14.35 -12.83
CA THR A 211 16.16 14.20 -13.08
C THR A 211 16.61 12.74 -13.07
N ARG A 212 15.79 11.80 -12.56
CA ARG A 212 16.17 10.37 -12.47
C ARG A 212 16.39 9.70 -13.82
N HIS A 213 15.72 10.14 -14.87
CA HIS A 213 15.92 9.57 -16.21
C HIS A 213 17.35 9.78 -16.76
N LEU A 214 18.11 10.71 -16.17
CA LEU A 214 19.51 10.95 -16.49
C LEU A 214 20.47 9.90 -15.90
N PHE A 215 19.97 9.04 -15.00
CA PHE A 215 20.76 8.05 -14.28
C PHE A 215 20.37 6.62 -14.67
N ALA A 216 21.38 5.77 -14.85
CA ALA A 216 21.19 4.33 -14.83
C ALA A 216 21.54 3.82 -13.42
N TYR A 217 20.59 3.17 -12.76
CA TYR A 217 20.77 2.66 -11.40
C TYR A 217 20.73 1.14 -11.38
N VAL A 218 21.78 0.53 -10.84
CA VAL A 218 21.85 -0.91 -10.59
C VAL A 218 21.85 -1.12 -9.06
N PRO A 219 20.73 -1.50 -8.46
CA PRO A 219 20.66 -1.71 -7.02
C PRO A 219 21.31 -3.00 -6.59
N GLN A 220 21.65 -3.09 -5.31
CA GLN A 220 22.05 -4.32 -4.67
C GLN A 220 20.82 -5.22 -4.45
N GLY A 221 20.77 -6.36 -5.12
CA GLY A 221 19.67 -7.34 -4.98
C GLY A 221 18.84 -7.52 -6.26
N ASN A 222 17.83 -8.37 -6.19
CA ASN A 222 17.01 -8.72 -7.34
C ASN A 222 16.07 -7.56 -7.71
N MET A 223 16.17 -7.12 -8.98
CA MET A 223 15.26 -6.15 -9.60
C MET A 223 14.28 -6.80 -10.59
N VAL A 224 14.09 -8.10 -10.51
CA VAL A 224 13.18 -8.77 -11.44
C VAL A 224 11.74 -8.49 -11.01
N LEU A 225 11.00 -7.82 -11.88
CA LEU A 225 9.57 -7.57 -11.75
C LEU A 225 8.77 -8.73 -12.35
N SER A 226 7.53 -8.90 -11.89
CA SER A 226 6.60 -9.85 -12.50
C SER A 226 6.35 -9.49 -13.96
N GLY A 227 6.59 -10.44 -14.87
CA GLY A 227 6.46 -10.23 -16.31
C GLY A 227 7.47 -11.06 -17.11
N THR A 228 7.55 -10.79 -18.39
CA THR A 228 8.50 -11.44 -19.30
C THR A 228 9.92 -10.87 -19.14
N VAL A 229 10.91 -11.59 -19.65
CA VAL A 229 12.31 -11.11 -19.73
C VAL A 229 12.37 -9.79 -20.50
N ARG A 230 11.66 -9.70 -21.62
CA ARG A 230 11.55 -8.48 -22.43
C ARG A 230 11.05 -7.29 -21.59
N GLU A 231 9.95 -7.46 -20.87
CA GLU A 231 9.38 -6.39 -20.03
C GLU A 231 10.36 -5.94 -18.95
N ASN A 232 11.09 -6.87 -18.37
CA ASN A 232 12.11 -6.57 -17.37
C ASN A 232 13.31 -5.81 -17.95
N ILE A 233 13.80 -6.18 -19.14
CA ILE A 233 14.93 -5.48 -19.78
C ILE A 233 14.50 -4.09 -20.27
N THR A 234 13.30 -3.98 -20.84
CA THR A 234 12.82 -2.71 -21.42
C THR A 234 12.14 -1.80 -20.41
N MET A 235 11.89 -2.27 -19.18
CA MET A 235 11.05 -1.58 -18.19
C MET A 235 9.71 -1.12 -18.80
N ASN A 236 9.10 -2.00 -19.63
CA ASN A 236 7.85 -1.74 -20.38
C ASN A 236 7.94 -0.61 -21.42
N ASN A 237 9.12 -0.13 -21.77
CA ASN A 237 9.30 0.84 -22.85
C ASN A 237 9.14 0.14 -24.20
N ARG A 238 8.01 0.39 -24.87
CA ARG A 238 7.66 -0.21 -26.17
C ARG A 238 8.48 0.32 -27.35
N ALA A 239 9.23 1.41 -27.18
CA ALA A 239 10.05 1.99 -28.22
C ALA A 239 11.41 1.26 -28.38
N VAL A 240 11.75 0.36 -27.44
CA VAL A 240 13.01 -0.40 -27.48
C VAL A 240 12.91 -1.55 -28.49
N THR A 241 13.83 -1.58 -29.47
CA THR A 241 13.87 -2.61 -30.51
C THR A 241 14.56 -3.89 -30.03
N ASP A 242 14.35 -5.00 -30.75
CA ASP A 242 14.97 -6.29 -30.43
C ASP A 242 16.50 -6.24 -30.51
N GLU A 243 17.04 -5.51 -31.48
CA GLU A 243 18.49 -5.31 -31.63
C GLU A 243 19.09 -4.55 -30.43
N GLN A 244 18.31 -3.60 -29.85
CA GLN A 244 18.73 -2.88 -28.65
C GLN A 244 18.74 -3.79 -27.43
N ILE A 245 17.74 -4.68 -27.31
CA ILE A 245 17.65 -5.67 -26.23
C ILE A 245 18.82 -6.66 -26.36
N GLU A 246 19.06 -7.22 -27.54
CA GLU A 246 20.14 -8.16 -27.76
C GLU A 246 21.49 -7.51 -27.43
N ARG A 247 21.75 -6.31 -27.92
CA ARG A 247 22.99 -5.57 -27.64
C ARG A 247 23.18 -5.33 -26.14
N ALA A 248 22.12 -4.94 -25.41
CA ALA A 248 22.19 -4.75 -23.98
C ALA A 248 22.43 -6.06 -23.22
N ALA A 249 21.79 -7.15 -23.64
CA ALA A 249 21.95 -8.46 -23.03
C ALA A 249 23.37 -9.03 -23.26
N ARG A 250 23.94 -8.83 -24.43
CA ARG A 250 25.34 -9.21 -24.74
C ARG A 250 26.33 -8.37 -23.93
N ALA A 251 26.10 -7.06 -23.82
CA ALA A 251 26.93 -6.19 -23.01
C ALA A 251 26.91 -6.54 -21.50
N ALA A 252 25.82 -7.08 -21.05
CA ALA A 252 25.64 -7.56 -19.65
C ALA A 252 26.03 -9.04 -19.47
N GLU A 253 26.55 -9.72 -20.53
CA GLU A 253 26.94 -11.15 -20.50
C GLU A 253 25.82 -12.11 -20.09
N ILE A 254 24.52 -11.75 -20.33
CA ILE A 254 23.36 -12.58 -19.97
C ILE A 254 22.62 -13.14 -21.20
N TYR A 255 23.05 -12.82 -22.42
CA TYR A 255 22.33 -13.20 -23.65
C TYR A 255 22.08 -14.70 -23.75
N ASP A 256 23.10 -15.53 -23.51
CA ASP A 256 23.02 -16.98 -23.63
C ASP A 256 22.15 -17.64 -22.49
N TYR A 257 21.79 -16.89 -21.46
CA TYR A 257 20.91 -17.36 -20.40
C TYR A 257 19.43 -17.05 -20.65
N ILE A 258 19.14 -16.10 -21.56
CA ILE A 258 17.77 -15.62 -21.81
C ILE A 258 17.23 -16.02 -23.18
N THR A 259 18.04 -16.62 -24.03
CA THR A 259 17.68 -17.21 -25.33
C THR A 259 17.64 -18.72 -25.23
#